data_e2595e828003be7c7959a517e474a5a7
#
_entry.id   e2595e828003be7c7959a517e474a5a7
#
_cell.length_a   1.000
_cell.length_b   1.000
_cell.length_c   1.000
_cell.angle_alpha   90.00
_cell.angle_beta   90.00
_cell.angle_gamma   90.00
#
_symmetry.space_group_name_H-M   'P 1'
#
loop_
_entity.id
_entity.type
_entity.pdbx_description
1 polymer ?
#
loop_
_entity_poly.entity_id
_entity_poly.type
_entity_poly.pdbx_seq_one_letter_code
_entity_poly.pdbx_strand_id
1 'polypeptide(L)'
;LSQRSKLTVVGAQMVLVNTVKERVNLMKNRKTYAELQSELMKRYPQGVTSGGVSVDDIIQLKIQNTYDTHLDIARDMAGVMRADMAAYDENPENFTQSLGCWSGFHAQQMIRSVKRLRGTTKGAYVYLSGWMVAGLRNRWGHLPDQSMHEKTAVADLINEIYTSLRQADEVELNDLFKALSAAREAGDIAAEKAAIQAIDNFESHVVPIIADIDAGFGNEHATYLLAKELIKAGACCLQIENQVSDAKQCGHQDGKVTVPREDFIEKLRACRLAFEELGVDDGVIVARTDSLGAGLTQKVPVSMEPGDLASEYIKWLEVEPITDTSPAREGEMLLSLNGEIVRPVRLPNGLFAFKENTGRARVVEDCIASLTQGGADLLWIETATPDVEEIAGMVNEIRKVVPNAKLTYNNSPSFNWTLNLRKQVRQGWINEGKISETDYPDGNALMSAEFDDTELGREADARLARFQHDISTKAGVFHNLITLPTFHLTAKGMDELSNGYFGEDRMLAYVGTIQREEIRRGISAVKHQHEVGSDLGDTFKEMVGGDRALKAGGAKNTMNQFDAA
;
A
#
# COMPACT_ATOMS: atom_id res chain seq x y z
N LEU A 1 -35.41 18.56 20.72
CA LEU A 1 -34.28 17.92 20.01
C LEU A 1 -33.72 16.73 20.77
N SER A 2 -34.57 15.76 21.11
CA SER A 2 -34.12 14.49 21.71
C SER A 2 -35.03 13.36 21.26
N GLN A 3 -34.83 12.86 20.06
CA GLN A 3 -35.34 11.56 19.57
C GLN A 3 -34.82 11.27 18.16
N ARG A 4 -33.51 11.04 18.02
CA ARG A 4 -32.94 10.35 16.85
C ARG A 4 -31.64 9.65 17.22
N SER A 5 -31.71 8.64 18.04
CA SER A 5 -30.60 7.69 18.22
C SER A 5 -31.07 6.40 18.87
N LYS A 6 -31.88 5.64 18.17
CA LYS A 6 -32.07 4.18 18.35
C LYS A 6 -32.59 3.60 17.05
N LEU A 7 -31.77 3.58 16.02
CA LEU A 7 -31.96 2.77 14.83
C LEU A 7 -30.81 1.77 14.76
N THR A 8 -31.08 0.66 15.34
CA THR A 8 -30.82 -0.73 14.91
C THR A 8 -29.51 -0.99 14.13
N VAL A 9 -28.44 -1.19 14.87
CA VAL A 9 -27.16 -1.76 14.40
C VAL A 9 -27.35 -3.20 13.83
N VAL A 10 -28.45 -3.90 14.12
CA VAL A 10 -28.69 -5.29 13.67
C VAL A 10 -29.08 -5.39 12.20
N GLY A 11 -29.72 -4.37 11.62
CA GLY A 11 -30.12 -4.39 10.19
C GLY A 11 -28.97 -4.09 9.23
N ALA A 12 -28.04 -3.24 9.62
CA ALA A 12 -26.88 -2.86 8.79
C ALA A 12 -25.86 -4.00 8.65
N GLN A 13 -25.66 -4.80 9.71
CA GLN A 13 -24.76 -5.95 9.66
C GLN A 13 -25.28 -7.09 8.76
N MET A 14 -26.58 -7.36 8.72
CA MET A 14 -27.14 -8.40 7.84
C MET A 14 -27.16 -7.98 6.36
N VAL A 15 -27.33 -6.70 6.06
CA VAL A 15 -27.26 -6.18 4.68
C VAL A 15 -25.80 -6.15 4.19
N LEU A 16 -24.82 -5.81 5.06
CA LEU A 16 -23.39 -5.86 4.70
C LEU A 16 -22.91 -7.29 4.43
N VAL A 17 -23.31 -8.27 5.24
CA VAL A 17 -22.88 -9.68 5.08
C VAL A 17 -23.40 -10.28 3.77
N ASN A 18 -24.61 -9.95 3.34
CA ASN A 18 -25.15 -10.43 2.06
C ASN A 18 -24.51 -9.70 0.87
N THR A 19 -24.25 -8.39 0.96
CA THR A 19 -23.54 -7.63 -0.07
C THR A 19 -22.07 -8.05 -0.21
N VAL A 20 -21.39 -8.37 0.89
CA VAL A 20 -19.99 -8.85 0.84
C VAL A 20 -19.89 -10.24 0.19
N LYS A 21 -20.83 -11.16 0.48
CA LYS A 21 -20.86 -12.49 -0.21
C LYS A 21 -21.16 -12.39 -1.70
N GLU A 22 -21.95 -11.41 -2.15
CA GLU A 22 -22.19 -11.17 -3.56
C GLU A 22 -21.04 -10.43 -4.25
N ARG A 23 -20.31 -9.53 -3.54
CA ARG A 23 -19.23 -8.71 -4.10
C ARG A 23 -17.86 -9.42 -4.20
N VAL A 24 -17.60 -10.51 -3.47
CA VAL A 24 -16.39 -11.37 -3.65
C VAL A 24 -16.27 -11.95 -5.09
N ASN A 25 -17.25 -11.68 -5.92
CA ASN A 25 -17.29 -12.07 -7.34
C ASN A 25 -17.34 -10.86 -8.30
N LEU A 26 -16.83 -9.69 -7.95
CA LEU A 26 -16.90 -8.50 -8.83
C LEU A 26 -16.15 -8.66 -10.17
N MET A 27 -15.11 -9.47 -10.23
CA MET A 27 -14.59 -9.99 -11.51
C MET A 27 -15.58 -10.93 -12.22
N LYS A 28 -16.64 -11.40 -11.55
CA LYS A 28 -17.74 -12.22 -12.14
C LYS A 28 -18.80 -11.43 -12.90
N ASN A 29 -18.82 -10.12 -12.84
CA ASN A 29 -19.67 -9.31 -13.73
C ASN A 29 -19.07 -9.17 -15.13
N ARG A 30 -17.91 -9.76 -15.36
CA ARG A 30 -17.29 -9.87 -16.67
C ARG A 30 -18.07 -10.89 -17.49
N LYS A 31 -18.55 -10.49 -18.67
CA LYS A 31 -19.20 -11.43 -19.59
C LYS A 31 -18.21 -12.51 -19.97
N THR A 32 -18.64 -13.75 -19.91
CA THR A 32 -17.90 -14.91 -20.39
C THR A 32 -17.68 -14.83 -21.90
N TYR A 33 -16.75 -15.61 -22.41
CA TYR A 33 -16.53 -15.76 -23.85
C TYR A 33 -17.84 -16.08 -24.58
N ALA A 34 -18.60 -17.06 -24.08
CA ALA A 34 -19.86 -17.49 -24.68
C ALA A 34 -20.95 -16.41 -24.68
N GLU A 35 -21.04 -15.61 -23.60
CA GLU A 35 -22.00 -14.50 -23.52
C GLU A 35 -21.67 -13.40 -24.53
N LEU A 36 -20.38 -13.01 -24.64
CA LEU A 36 -19.91 -12.03 -25.62
C LEU A 36 -20.13 -12.55 -27.05
N GLN A 37 -19.83 -13.81 -27.31
CA GLN A 37 -20.08 -14.43 -28.61
C GLN A 37 -21.56 -14.39 -28.98
N SER A 38 -22.45 -14.79 -28.07
CA SER A 38 -23.89 -14.76 -28.28
C SER A 38 -24.41 -13.35 -28.56
N GLU A 39 -23.95 -12.35 -27.83
CA GLU A 39 -24.32 -10.95 -28.03
C GLU A 39 -23.84 -10.40 -29.37
N LEU A 40 -22.57 -10.62 -29.70
CA LEU A 40 -21.96 -10.10 -30.92
C LEU A 40 -22.48 -10.81 -32.17
N MET A 41 -22.76 -12.10 -32.11
CA MET A 41 -23.36 -12.84 -33.22
C MET A 41 -24.80 -12.37 -33.52
N LYS A 42 -25.55 -11.88 -32.53
CA LYS A 42 -26.85 -11.22 -32.78
C LYS A 42 -26.68 -9.91 -33.54
N ARG A 43 -25.61 -9.16 -33.27
CA ARG A 43 -25.32 -7.89 -33.92
C ARG A 43 -24.65 -8.09 -35.29
N TYR A 44 -23.83 -9.13 -35.42
CA TYR A 44 -23.07 -9.47 -36.61
C TYR A 44 -23.30 -10.94 -36.99
N PRO A 45 -24.47 -11.29 -37.58
CA PRO A 45 -24.84 -12.70 -37.82
C PRO A 45 -23.91 -13.49 -38.75
N GLN A 46 -23.10 -12.78 -39.55
CA GLN A 46 -22.11 -13.40 -40.45
C GLN A 46 -20.72 -13.59 -39.78
N GLY A 47 -20.62 -13.29 -38.50
CA GLY A 47 -19.34 -13.41 -37.77
C GLY A 47 -18.31 -12.33 -38.07
N VAL A 48 -18.66 -11.30 -38.87
CA VAL A 48 -17.78 -10.20 -39.24
C VAL A 48 -18.54 -8.87 -39.24
N THR A 49 -17.84 -7.78 -38.94
CA THR A 49 -18.35 -6.44 -39.04
C THR A 49 -18.43 -5.96 -40.49
N SER A 50 -19.07 -4.80 -40.75
CA SER A 50 -19.06 -4.17 -42.08
C SER A 50 -17.64 -3.78 -42.55
N GLY A 51 -16.66 -3.65 -41.64
CA GLY A 51 -15.27 -3.39 -41.91
C GLY A 51 -14.43 -4.66 -42.10
N GLY A 52 -15.04 -5.86 -42.03
CA GLY A 52 -14.33 -7.14 -42.21
C GLY A 52 -13.57 -7.66 -40.98
N VAL A 53 -13.70 -7.01 -39.82
CA VAL A 53 -13.09 -7.48 -38.56
C VAL A 53 -13.94 -8.61 -38.00
N SER A 54 -13.31 -9.70 -37.54
CA SER A 54 -14.00 -10.88 -37.03
C SER A 54 -14.67 -10.61 -35.67
N VAL A 55 -15.73 -11.37 -35.37
CA VAL A 55 -16.36 -11.33 -34.05
C VAL A 55 -15.41 -11.84 -32.97
N ASP A 56 -14.56 -12.84 -33.29
CA ASP A 56 -13.57 -13.37 -32.34
C ASP A 56 -12.52 -12.32 -31.96
N ASP A 57 -12.04 -11.50 -32.90
CA ASP A 57 -11.14 -10.38 -32.62
C ASP A 57 -11.78 -9.36 -31.68
N ILE A 58 -13.06 -9.06 -31.89
CA ILE A 58 -13.80 -8.13 -31.01
C ILE A 58 -13.95 -8.73 -29.59
N ILE A 59 -14.24 -10.03 -29.48
CA ILE A 59 -14.31 -10.74 -28.20
C ILE A 59 -12.97 -10.65 -27.49
N GLN A 60 -11.87 -10.94 -28.18
CA GLN A 60 -10.53 -10.85 -27.62
C GLN A 60 -10.25 -9.46 -27.06
N LEU A 61 -10.43 -8.41 -27.84
CA LEU A 61 -10.19 -7.03 -27.40
C LEU A 61 -11.08 -6.63 -26.21
N LYS A 62 -12.36 -7.08 -26.20
CA LYS A 62 -13.27 -6.82 -25.06
C LYS A 62 -12.84 -7.54 -23.78
N ILE A 63 -12.30 -8.74 -23.90
CA ILE A 63 -11.81 -9.51 -22.75
C ILE A 63 -10.48 -8.95 -22.25
N GLN A 64 -9.58 -8.53 -23.14
CA GLN A 64 -8.33 -7.89 -22.80
C GLN A 64 -8.50 -6.52 -22.12
N ASN A 65 -9.57 -5.78 -22.47
CA ASN A 65 -9.91 -4.54 -21.76
C ASN A 65 -10.58 -4.87 -20.40
N THR A 66 -9.73 -5.17 -19.40
CA THR A 66 -10.20 -5.62 -18.08
C THR A 66 -11.00 -4.56 -17.30
N TYR A 67 -10.73 -3.28 -17.52
CA TYR A 67 -11.42 -2.16 -16.87
C TYR A 67 -11.62 -1.01 -17.85
N ASP A 68 -12.77 -0.37 -17.85
CA ASP A 68 -13.06 0.78 -18.71
C ASP A 68 -12.36 2.05 -18.21
N THR A 69 -12.33 2.26 -16.88
CA THR A 69 -11.70 3.42 -16.27
C THR A 69 -10.90 3.04 -15.02
N HIS A 70 -9.94 3.88 -14.61
CA HIS A 70 -9.23 3.69 -13.34
C HIS A 70 -10.16 3.89 -12.12
N LEU A 71 -11.23 4.66 -12.26
CA LEU A 71 -12.22 4.79 -11.19
C LEU A 71 -12.97 3.47 -10.94
N ASP A 72 -13.19 2.66 -11.98
CA ASP A 72 -13.76 1.31 -11.82
C ASP A 72 -12.79 0.39 -11.08
N ILE A 73 -11.48 0.54 -11.33
CA ILE A 73 -10.44 -0.15 -10.55
C ILE A 73 -10.52 0.25 -9.08
N ALA A 74 -10.64 1.55 -8.77
CA ALA A 74 -10.76 2.01 -7.39
C ALA A 74 -11.95 1.36 -6.67
N ARG A 75 -13.12 1.26 -7.33
CA ARG A 75 -14.32 0.63 -6.77
C ARG A 75 -14.12 -0.86 -6.49
N ASP A 76 -13.62 -1.60 -7.47
CA ASP A 76 -13.41 -3.03 -7.34
C ASP A 76 -12.36 -3.36 -6.28
N MET A 77 -11.23 -2.66 -6.31
CA MET A 77 -10.13 -2.89 -5.38
C MET A 77 -10.48 -2.48 -3.95
N ALA A 78 -11.34 -1.47 -3.76
CA ALA A 78 -11.91 -1.17 -2.45
C ALA A 78 -12.74 -2.35 -1.91
N GLY A 79 -13.58 -2.95 -2.75
CA GLY A 79 -14.33 -4.15 -2.41
C GLY A 79 -13.44 -5.35 -2.05
N VAL A 80 -12.33 -5.54 -2.80
CA VAL A 80 -11.33 -6.57 -2.50
C VAL A 80 -10.72 -6.35 -1.12
N MET A 81 -10.29 -5.12 -0.80
CA MET A 81 -9.73 -4.81 0.53
C MET A 81 -10.74 -5.06 1.66
N ARG A 82 -12.01 -4.69 1.47
CA ARG A 82 -13.07 -4.98 2.46
C ARG A 82 -13.28 -6.47 2.68
N ALA A 83 -13.23 -7.26 1.62
CA ALA A 83 -13.33 -8.72 1.71
C ALA A 83 -12.11 -9.33 2.43
N ASP A 84 -10.90 -8.86 2.13
CA ASP A 84 -9.69 -9.31 2.81
C ASP A 84 -9.67 -8.90 4.30
N MET A 85 -10.16 -7.70 4.64
CA MET A 85 -10.33 -7.26 6.04
C MET A 85 -11.32 -8.16 6.80
N ALA A 86 -12.41 -8.57 6.16
CA ALA A 86 -13.39 -9.49 6.75
C ALA A 86 -12.80 -10.90 6.93
N ALA A 87 -12.02 -11.38 5.95
CA ALA A 87 -11.33 -12.67 6.06
C ALA A 87 -10.27 -12.67 7.17
N TYR A 88 -9.60 -11.53 7.39
CA TYR A 88 -8.68 -11.34 8.50
C TYR A 88 -9.39 -11.35 9.86
N ASP A 89 -10.59 -10.76 9.95
CA ASP A 89 -11.40 -10.80 11.18
C ASP A 89 -11.82 -12.22 11.56
N GLU A 90 -12.06 -13.08 10.56
CA GLU A 90 -12.35 -14.50 10.79
C GLU A 90 -11.12 -15.29 11.18
N ASN A 91 -9.97 -15.01 10.55
CA ASN A 91 -8.68 -15.64 10.85
C ASN A 91 -7.52 -14.68 10.57
N PRO A 92 -6.79 -14.20 11.59
CA PRO A 92 -5.65 -13.29 11.44
C PRO A 92 -4.48 -13.81 10.59
N GLU A 93 -4.44 -15.10 10.25
CA GLU A 93 -3.47 -15.63 9.29
C GLU A 93 -3.75 -15.17 7.84
N ASN A 94 -4.96 -14.66 7.56
CA ASN A 94 -5.33 -14.04 6.29
C ASN A 94 -4.85 -12.58 6.18
N PHE A 95 -3.72 -12.25 6.78
CA PHE A 95 -3.12 -10.93 6.61
C PHE A 95 -2.61 -10.70 5.19
N THR A 96 -2.57 -9.45 4.78
CA THR A 96 -2.14 -9.04 3.43
C THR A 96 -0.76 -8.41 3.46
N GLN A 97 -0.10 -8.34 2.29
CA GLN A 97 1.27 -7.86 2.17
C GLN A 97 1.45 -6.96 0.95
N SER A 98 2.36 -5.99 1.05
CA SER A 98 2.80 -5.20 -0.11
C SER A 98 4.27 -4.82 -0.03
N LEU A 99 4.82 -4.53 -1.20
CA LEU A 99 6.12 -3.89 -1.35
C LEU A 99 5.93 -2.52 -1.96
N GLY A 100 6.71 -1.55 -1.49
CA GLY A 100 6.76 -0.22 -2.07
C GLY A 100 7.33 -0.25 -3.48
N CYS A 101 6.64 0.38 -4.43
CA CYS A 101 7.03 0.48 -5.82
C CYS A 101 7.10 1.94 -6.26
N TRP A 102 8.06 2.28 -7.13
CA TRP A 102 8.21 3.61 -7.70
C TRP A 102 8.14 3.64 -9.23
N SER A 103 7.71 2.51 -9.82
CA SER A 103 7.39 2.41 -11.25
C SER A 103 6.38 1.30 -11.51
N GLY A 104 5.67 1.40 -12.63
CA GLY A 104 4.76 0.37 -13.09
C GLY A 104 5.45 -0.97 -13.33
N PHE A 105 6.69 -0.95 -13.83
CA PHE A 105 7.47 -2.18 -14.05
C PHE A 105 7.76 -2.94 -12.75
N HIS A 106 8.10 -2.25 -11.66
CA HIS A 106 8.29 -2.92 -10.36
C HIS A 106 7.01 -3.61 -9.88
N ALA A 107 5.87 -2.91 -9.96
CA ALA A 107 4.58 -3.47 -9.57
C ALA A 107 4.22 -4.68 -10.44
N GLN A 108 4.40 -4.58 -11.76
CA GLN A 108 4.14 -5.67 -12.71
C GLN A 108 4.98 -6.91 -12.37
N GLN A 109 6.30 -6.76 -12.18
CA GLN A 109 7.18 -7.87 -11.85
C GLN A 109 6.87 -8.49 -10.49
N MET A 110 6.51 -7.66 -9.50
CA MET A 110 6.09 -8.13 -8.19
C MET A 110 4.84 -9.01 -8.29
N ILE A 111 3.79 -8.53 -8.94
CA ILE A 111 2.52 -9.26 -9.02
C ILE A 111 2.64 -10.52 -9.89
N ARG A 112 3.36 -10.47 -11.01
CA ARG A 112 3.70 -11.68 -11.80
C ARG A 112 4.44 -12.72 -10.97
N SER A 113 5.38 -12.28 -10.13
CA SER A 113 6.12 -13.19 -9.23
C SER A 113 5.20 -13.83 -8.20
N VAL A 114 4.30 -13.06 -7.58
CA VAL A 114 3.31 -13.57 -6.63
C VAL A 114 2.37 -14.58 -7.30
N LYS A 115 1.82 -14.24 -8.45
CA LYS A 115 0.92 -15.11 -9.23
C LYS A 115 1.62 -16.43 -9.61
N ARG A 116 2.87 -16.36 -10.09
CA ARG A 116 3.68 -17.55 -10.40
C ARG A 116 3.94 -18.43 -9.17
N LEU A 117 4.24 -17.83 -8.01
CA LEU A 117 4.57 -18.55 -6.78
C LEU A 117 3.34 -19.16 -6.10
N ARG A 118 2.23 -18.42 -6.04
CA ARG A 118 1.04 -18.79 -5.25
C ARG A 118 -0.13 -19.30 -6.09
N GLY A 119 -0.08 -19.12 -7.41
CA GLY A 119 -1.21 -19.39 -8.31
C GLY A 119 -2.34 -18.36 -8.21
N THR A 120 -2.16 -17.31 -7.42
CA THR A 120 -3.15 -16.25 -7.19
C THR A 120 -2.48 -14.95 -6.76
N THR A 121 -3.14 -13.82 -7.01
CA THR A 121 -2.74 -12.49 -6.53
C THR A 121 -3.36 -12.12 -5.18
N LYS A 122 -4.23 -12.97 -4.63
CA LYS A 122 -4.97 -12.71 -3.39
C LYS A 122 -4.04 -12.32 -2.25
N GLY A 123 -4.39 -11.26 -1.53
CA GLY A 123 -3.64 -10.75 -0.38
C GLY A 123 -2.33 -10.02 -0.74
N ALA A 124 -2.01 -9.87 -2.03
CA ALA A 124 -0.90 -9.06 -2.50
C ALA A 124 -1.40 -7.68 -2.92
N TYR A 125 -0.81 -6.62 -2.37
CA TYR A 125 -1.12 -5.23 -2.70
C TYR A 125 0.12 -4.50 -3.20
N VAL A 126 -0.04 -3.30 -3.70
CA VAL A 126 1.05 -2.36 -3.97
C VAL A 126 0.99 -1.24 -2.93
N TYR A 127 2.12 -0.92 -2.31
CA TYR A 127 2.27 0.30 -1.55
C TYR A 127 2.95 1.37 -2.39
N LEU A 128 2.35 2.54 -2.45
CA LEU A 128 2.91 3.69 -3.13
C LEU A 128 3.44 4.66 -2.09
N SER A 129 4.77 4.68 -1.93
CA SER A 129 5.47 5.40 -0.88
C SER A 129 5.71 6.86 -1.26
N GLY A 130 5.26 7.79 -0.43
CA GLY A 130 5.58 9.22 -0.54
C GLY A 130 7.10 9.48 -0.53
N TRP A 131 7.86 8.74 0.30
CA TRP A 131 9.33 8.81 0.29
C TRP A 131 9.94 8.51 -1.08
N MET A 132 9.48 7.44 -1.75
CA MET A 132 10.02 7.10 -3.08
C MET A 132 9.60 8.09 -4.16
N VAL A 133 8.41 8.68 -4.04
CA VAL A 133 7.98 9.75 -4.93
C VAL A 133 8.86 10.98 -4.74
N ALA A 134 9.08 11.41 -3.50
CA ALA A 134 9.99 12.51 -3.19
C ALA A 134 11.42 12.23 -3.66
N GLY A 135 11.94 11.03 -3.38
CA GLY A 135 13.30 10.65 -3.72
C GLY A 135 13.55 10.42 -5.21
N LEU A 136 12.56 9.92 -5.97
CA LEU A 136 12.84 9.33 -7.29
C LEU A 136 11.92 9.81 -8.43
N ARG A 137 10.81 10.50 -8.13
CA ARG A 137 9.74 10.78 -9.12
C ARG A 137 9.39 12.27 -9.24
N ASN A 138 10.29 13.17 -8.90
CA ASN A 138 10.06 14.60 -9.03
C ASN A 138 11.08 15.26 -10.00
N ARG A 139 10.81 16.51 -10.39
CA ARG A 139 11.62 17.24 -11.39
C ARG A 139 12.94 17.79 -10.86
N TRP A 140 13.10 17.89 -9.53
CA TRP A 140 14.25 18.56 -8.92
C TRP A 140 15.38 17.59 -8.54
N GLY A 141 15.26 16.30 -8.90
CA GLY A 141 16.18 15.24 -8.50
C GLY A 141 15.76 14.58 -7.18
N HIS A 142 16.71 14.07 -6.43
CA HIS A 142 16.40 13.40 -5.18
C HIS A 142 16.04 14.41 -4.09
N LEU A 143 14.83 14.33 -3.55
CA LEU A 143 14.37 15.15 -2.43
C LEU A 143 14.21 14.28 -1.17
N PRO A 144 14.41 14.87 0.01
CA PRO A 144 14.03 14.21 1.25
C PRO A 144 12.50 14.09 1.36
N ASP A 145 12.05 13.18 2.22
CA ASP A 145 10.64 12.93 2.50
C ASP A 145 10.03 14.04 3.37
N GLN A 146 9.77 15.18 2.74
CA GLN A 146 9.31 16.43 3.38
C GLN A 146 8.19 17.13 2.59
N SER A 147 7.38 16.38 1.86
CA SER A 147 6.23 16.90 1.07
C SER A 147 6.60 18.04 0.09
N MET A 148 7.81 18.01 -0.47
CA MET A 148 8.29 19.06 -1.40
C MET A 148 8.05 18.69 -2.87
N HIS A 149 7.69 17.45 -3.17
CA HIS A 149 7.39 17.02 -4.54
C HIS A 149 6.03 17.56 -5.03
N GLU A 150 5.79 17.44 -6.32
CA GLU A 150 4.53 17.85 -6.91
C GLU A 150 3.36 17.01 -6.37
N LYS A 151 2.28 17.67 -5.95
CA LYS A 151 1.09 17.02 -5.37
C LYS A 151 0.50 15.92 -6.23
N THR A 152 0.57 16.06 -7.56
CA THR A 152 0.00 15.11 -8.52
C THR A 152 0.93 13.95 -8.85
N ALA A 153 2.19 13.97 -8.41
CA ALA A 153 3.16 12.92 -8.74
C ALA A 153 2.72 11.52 -8.26
N VAL A 154 2.00 11.46 -7.14
CA VAL A 154 1.41 10.21 -6.63
C VAL A 154 0.30 9.71 -7.54
N ALA A 155 -0.60 10.59 -8.01
CA ALA A 155 -1.66 10.23 -8.95
C ALA A 155 -1.10 9.74 -10.30
N ASP A 156 -0.06 10.41 -10.80
CA ASP A 156 0.63 10.01 -12.03
C ASP A 156 1.24 8.61 -11.90
N LEU A 157 1.83 8.30 -10.75
CA LEU A 157 2.40 6.98 -10.49
C LEU A 157 1.33 5.90 -10.33
N ILE A 158 0.17 6.18 -9.73
CA ILE A 158 -0.98 5.27 -9.68
C ILE A 158 -1.43 4.92 -11.10
N ASN A 159 -1.60 5.92 -11.96
CA ASN A 159 -1.95 5.73 -13.35
C ASN A 159 -0.93 4.84 -14.10
N GLU A 160 0.36 5.08 -13.90
CA GLU A 160 1.45 4.28 -14.49
C GLU A 160 1.37 2.82 -14.02
N ILE A 161 1.20 2.59 -12.70
CA ILE A 161 1.14 1.25 -12.13
C ILE A 161 -0.05 0.48 -12.69
N TYR A 162 -1.26 1.04 -12.68
CA TYR A 162 -2.43 0.34 -13.20
C TYR A 162 -2.35 0.12 -14.71
N THR A 163 -1.79 1.06 -15.46
CA THR A 163 -1.53 0.85 -16.90
C THR A 163 -0.59 -0.34 -17.12
N SER A 164 0.48 -0.48 -16.32
CA SER A 164 1.42 -1.59 -16.42
C SER A 164 0.80 -2.94 -15.99
N LEU A 165 0.00 -2.96 -14.94
CA LEU A 165 -0.69 -4.18 -14.49
C LEU A 165 -1.74 -4.64 -15.51
N ARG A 166 -2.49 -3.72 -16.11
CA ARG A 166 -3.44 -4.03 -17.19
C ARG A 166 -2.73 -4.53 -18.45
N GLN A 167 -1.57 -3.95 -18.80
CA GLN A 167 -0.76 -4.48 -19.90
C GLN A 167 -0.30 -5.92 -19.63
N ALA A 168 0.03 -6.26 -18.39
CA ALA A 168 0.33 -7.66 -18.03
C ALA A 168 -0.87 -8.59 -18.29
N ASP A 169 -2.10 -8.13 -17.98
CA ASP A 169 -3.33 -8.86 -18.31
C ASP A 169 -3.48 -9.06 -19.82
N GLU A 170 -3.30 -7.99 -20.60
CA GLU A 170 -3.43 -8.01 -22.05
C GLU A 170 -2.45 -9.02 -22.67
N VAL A 171 -1.18 -9.04 -22.22
CA VAL A 171 -0.16 -9.97 -22.71
C VAL A 171 -0.52 -11.43 -22.38
N GLU A 172 -0.88 -11.73 -21.13
CA GLU A 172 -1.23 -13.10 -20.73
C GLU A 172 -2.52 -13.58 -21.41
N LEU A 173 -3.54 -12.73 -21.51
CA LEU A 173 -4.76 -13.04 -22.24
C LEU A 173 -4.48 -13.27 -23.75
N ASN A 174 -3.58 -12.49 -24.35
CA ASN A 174 -3.18 -12.70 -25.74
C ASN A 174 -2.60 -14.11 -25.98
N ASP A 175 -1.79 -14.60 -25.05
CA ASP A 175 -1.26 -15.96 -25.13
C ASP A 175 -2.36 -17.02 -25.00
N LEU A 176 -3.37 -16.80 -24.15
CA LEU A 176 -4.53 -17.69 -24.04
C LEU A 176 -5.37 -17.69 -25.33
N PHE A 177 -5.56 -16.53 -25.97
CA PHE A 177 -6.24 -16.44 -27.25
C PHE A 177 -5.45 -17.08 -28.40
N LYS A 178 -4.11 -16.99 -28.41
CA LYS A 178 -3.26 -17.73 -29.35
C LYS A 178 -3.42 -19.24 -29.16
N ALA A 179 -3.45 -19.71 -27.91
CA ALA A 179 -3.71 -21.13 -27.62
C ALA A 179 -5.10 -21.57 -28.09
N LEU A 180 -6.13 -20.72 -27.93
CA LEU A 180 -7.47 -20.96 -28.44
C LEU A 180 -7.48 -21.07 -29.97
N SER A 181 -6.82 -20.17 -30.68
CA SER A 181 -6.74 -20.19 -32.16
C SER A 181 -6.01 -21.45 -32.64
N ALA A 182 -4.89 -21.80 -32.03
CA ALA A 182 -4.14 -23.01 -32.38
C ALA A 182 -4.98 -24.29 -32.14
N ALA A 183 -5.76 -24.37 -31.06
CA ALA A 183 -6.64 -25.49 -30.78
C ALA A 183 -7.74 -25.64 -31.88
N ARG A 184 -8.31 -24.52 -32.31
CA ARG A 184 -9.33 -24.47 -33.39
C ARG A 184 -8.75 -24.90 -34.74
N GLU A 185 -7.57 -24.42 -35.11
CA GLU A 185 -6.86 -24.80 -36.33
C GLU A 185 -6.53 -26.30 -36.35
N ALA A 186 -6.17 -26.86 -35.21
CA ALA A 186 -5.92 -28.29 -35.05
C ALA A 186 -7.19 -29.16 -34.99
N GLY A 187 -8.37 -28.56 -34.83
CA GLY A 187 -9.64 -29.25 -34.58
C GLY A 187 -9.70 -29.97 -33.23
N ASP A 188 -8.88 -29.56 -32.27
CA ASP A 188 -8.84 -30.13 -30.91
C ASP A 188 -9.90 -29.50 -30.00
N ILE A 189 -11.08 -30.13 -29.95
CA ILE A 189 -12.22 -29.67 -29.15
C ILE A 189 -11.90 -29.62 -27.65
N ALA A 190 -11.03 -30.53 -27.16
CA ALA A 190 -10.68 -30.57 -25.75
C ALA A 190 -9.78 -29.38 -25.38
N ALA A 191 -8.76 -29.11 -26.20
CA ALA A 191 -7.88 -27.95 -26.04
C ALA A 191 -8.65 -26.62 -26.21
N GLU A 192 -9.57 -26.52 -27.18
CA GLU A 192 -10.42 -25.34 -27.36
C GLU A 192 -11.24 -25.05 -26.09
N LYS A 193 -11.92 -26.07 -25.54
CA LYS A 193 -12.71 -25.91 -24.31
C LYS A 193 -11.83 -25.49 -23.12
N ALA A 194 -10.63 -26.08 -22.99
CA ALA A 194 -9.70 -25.74 -21.93
C ALA A 194 -9.20 -24.27 -22.05
N ALA A 195 -8.89 -23.81 -23.25
CA ALA A 195 -8.50 -22.43 -23.51
C ALA A 195 -9.60 -21.42 -23.17
N ILE A 196 -10.85 -21.67 -23.58
CA ILE A 196 -12.01 -20.85 -23.23
C ILE A 196 -12.19 -20.80 -21.71
N GLN A 197 -12.07 -21.95 -21.01
CA GLN A 197 -12.18 -21.99 -19.57
C GLN A 197 -11.07 -21.19 -18.86
N ALA A 198 -9.84 -21.23 -19.39
CA ALA A 198 -8.72 -20.44 -18.88
C ALA A 198 -8.96 -18.93 -19.07
N ILE A 199 -9.52 -18.53 -20.22
CA ILE A 199 -9.91 -17.13 -20.50
C ILE A 199 -11.01 -16.67 -19.55
N ASP A 200 -12.06 -17.48 -19.36
CA ASP A 200 -13.20 -17.11 -18.49
C ASP A 200 -12.81 -17.07 -17.01
N ASN A 201 -11.85 -17.87 -16.56
CA ASN A 201 -11.33 -17.91 -15.19
C ASN A 201 -10.05 -17.09 -15.00
N PHE A 202 -9.71 -16.23 -15.96
CA PHE A 202 -8.48 -15.43 -15.88
C PHE A 202 -8.49 -14.52 -14.63
N GLU A 203 -7.45 -14.60 -13.82
CA GLU A 203 -7.23 -13.72 -12.68
C GLU A 203 -6.33 -12.55 -13.08
N SER A 204 -6.83 -11.32 -12.90
CA SER A 204 -6.10 -10.10 -13.26
C SER A 204 -4.87 -9.87 -12.38
N HIS A 205 -3.88 -9.16 -12.95
CA HIS A 205 -2.75 -8.61 -12.20
C HIS A 205 -3.10 -7.33 -11.43
N VAL A 206 -4.28 -6.75 -11.67
CA VAL A 206 -4.74 -5.57 -10.96
C VAL A 206 -5.04 -5.95 -9.51
N VAL A 207 -4.38 -5.24 -8.58
CA VAL A 207 -4.47 -5.46 -7.13
C VAL A 207 -4.67 -4.14 -6.41
N PRO A 208 -5.12 -4.13 -5.13
CA PRO A 208 -5.26 -2.91 -4.36
C PRO A 208 -3.97 -2.10 -4.27
N ILE A 209 -4.08 -0.78 -4.42
CA ILE A 209 -3.00 0.18 -4.12
C ILE A 209 -3.33 0.92 -2.83
N ILE A 210 -2.40 0.93 -1.88
CA ILE A 210 -2.40 1.85 -0.74
C ILE A 210 -1.56 3.06 -1.16
N ALA A 211 -2.20 4.22 -1.32
CA ALA A 211 -1.56 5.45 -1.78
C ALA A 211 -1.23 6.36 -0.59
N ASP A 212 0.04 6.70 -0.45
CA ASP A 212 0.52 7.67 0.53
C ASP A 212 0.24 9.09 0.03
N ILE A 213 -0.49 9.87 0.81
CA ILE A 213 -0.76 11.28 0.54
C ILE A 213 -0.05 12.20 1.54
N ASP A 214 1.02 11.73 2.16
CA ASP A 214 1.74 12.46 3.22
C ASP A 214 0.76 13.02 4.29
N ALA A 215 0.92 14.27 4.65
CA ALA A 215 0.03 14.98 5.57
C ALA A 215 -1.12 15.74 4.86
N GLY A 216 -1.43 15.41 3.59
CA GLY A 216 -2.52 16.00 2.81
C GLY A 216 -2.16 17.29 2.06
N PHE A 217 -0.88 17.72 2.05
CA PHE A 217 -0.36 18.88 1.32
C PHE A 217 -1.10 20.21 1.59
N GLY A 218 -1.59 20.40 2.79
CA GLY A 218 -2.25 21.62 3.23
C GLY A 218 -3.33 21.35 4.27
N ASN A 219 -4.40 22.15 4.24
CA ASN A 219 -5.56 21.98 5.09
C ASN A 219 -6.52 20.88 4.58
N GLU A 220 -7.66 20.71 5.24
CA GLU A 220 -8.69 19.72 4.91
C GLU A 220 -9.23 19.86 3.48
N HIS A 221 -9.36 21.09 2.96
CA HIS A 221 -9.81 21.30 1.58
C HIS A 221 -8.74 20.90 0.55
N ALA A 222 -7.46 21.21 0.80
CA ALA A 222 -6.36 20.75 -0.04
C ALA A 222 -6.27 19.21 -0.05
N THR A 223 -6.45 18.59 1.13
CA THR A 223 -6.51 17.13 1.29
C THR A 223 -7.66 16.52 0.48
N TYR A 224 -8.86 17.11 0.54
CA TYR A 224 -10.01 16.67 -0.25
C TYR A 224 -9.75 16.69 -1.77
N LEU A 225 -9.19 17.81 -2.28
CA LEU A 225 -8.89 17.93 -3.70
C LEU A 225 -7.84 16.91 -4.15
N LEU A 226 -6.80 16.70 -3.34
CA LEU A 226 -5.77 15.70 -3.63
C LEU A 226 -6.34 14.28 -3.59
N ALA A 227 -7.11 13.95 -2.56
CA ALA A 227 -7.77 12.65 -2.44
C ALA A 227 -8.60 12.31 -3.68
N LYS A 228 -9.35 13.27 -4.22
CA LYS A 228 -10.12 13.10 -5.47
C LYS A 228 -9.24 12.73 -6.66
N GLU A 229 -8.09 13.39 -6.81
CA GLU A 229 -7.18 13.08 -7.92
C GLU A 229 -6.60 11.66 -7.80
N LEU A 230 -6.22 11.23 -6.59
CA LEU A 230 -5.71 9.88 -6.38
C LEU A 230 -6.79 8.81 -6.63
N ILE A 231 -8.01 9.05 -6.14
CA ILE A 231 -9.15 8.12 -6.34
C ILE A 231 -9.49 8.01 -7.83
N LYS A 232 -9.53 9.11 -8.58
CA LYS A 232 -9.73 9.09 -10.04
C LYS A 232 -8.61 8.36 -10.78
N ALA A 233 -7.38 8.42 -10.26
CA ALA A 233 -6.25 7.66 -10.80
C ALA A 233 -6.35 6.15 -10.48
N GLY A 234 -7.26 5.74 -9.59
CA GLY A 234 -7.52 4.34 -9.27
C GLY A 234 -7.27 3.94 -7.80
N ALA A 235 -6.84 4.87 -6.94
CA ALA A 235 -6.57 4.54 -5.54
C ALA A 235 -7.84 4.07 -4.83
N CYS A 236 -7.81 2.88 -4.26
CA CYS A 236 -8.86 2.31 -3.42
C CYS A 236 -8.61 2.55 -1.93
N CYS A 237 -7.39 2.90 -1.57
CA CYS A 237 -6.96 3.15 -0.20
C CYS A 237 -6.04 4.38 -0.14
N LEU A 238 -6.32 5.28 0.79
CA LEU A 238 -5.51 6.46 1.06
C LEU A 238 -4.89 6.34 2.45
N GLN A 239 -3.56 6.54 2.55
CA GLN A 239 -2.86 6.64 3.82
C GLN A 239 -2.46 8.08 4.06
N ILE A 240 -2.86 8.63 5.20
CA ILE A 240 -2.58 10.02 5.61
C ILE A 240 -2.04 10.06 7.02
N GLU A 241 -1.11 10.97 7.28
CA GLU A 241 -0.45 11.12 8.59
C GLU A 241 -0.81 12.44 9.27
N ASN A 242 -0.68 12.48 10.61
CA ASN A 242 -1.03 13.62 11.44
C ASN A 242 0.09 14.67 11.57
N GLN A 243 1.08 14.67 10.68
CA GLN A 243 2.10 15.71 10.66
C GLN A 243 1.60 17.01 10.03
N VAL A 244 2.30 18.11 10.31
CA VAL A 244 2.09 19.40 9.64
C VAL A 244 2.67 19.32 8.23
N SER A 245 1.88 19.64 7.19
CA SER A 245 2.26 19.44 5.80
C SER A 245 3.54 20.18 5.36
N ASP A 246 3.76 21.40 5.84
CA ASP A 246 4.93 22.23 5.52
C ASP A 246 6.12 22.03 6.48
N ALA A 247 5.96 21.16 7.47
CA ALA A 247 7.02 20.77 8.42
C ALA A 247 7.16 19.24 8.53
N LYS A 248 6.67 18.51 7.53
CA LYS A 248 6.69 17.04 7.49
C LYS A 248 8.13 16.52 7.46
N GLN A 249 8.36 15.48 8.23
CA GLN A 249 9.61 14.71 8.27
C GLN A 249 9.33 13.23 8.04
N CYS A 250 10.33 12.49 7.57
CA CYS A 250 10.25 11.02 7.56
C CYS A 250 9.95 10.50 8.97
N GLY A 251 9.10 9.48 9.08
CA GLY A 251 8.64 8.94 10.36
C GLY A 251 9.73 8.53 11.36
N HIS A 252 10.95 8.20 10.85
CA HIS A 252 12.12 7.81 11.65
C HIS A 252 13.10 8.96 11.92
N GLN A 253 12.73 10.19 11.55
CA GLN A 253 13.53 11.39 11.85
C GLN A 253 13.01 12.11 13.09
N ASP A 254 13.91 12.87 13.73
CA ASP A 254 13.57 13.76 14.83
C ASP A 254 12.90 15.05 14.32
N GLY A 255 12.32 15.82 15.25
CA GLY A 255 11.75 17.13 14.94
C GLY A 255 10.38 17.10 14.28
N LYS A 256 9.66 15.98 14.37
CA LYS A 256 8.29 15.87 13.86
C LYS A 256 7.35 16.83 14.60
N VAL A 257 6.51 17.50 13.83
CA VAL A 257 5.47 18.43 14.32
C VAL A 257 4.11 17.87 13.90
N THR A 258 3.24 17.61 14.87
CA THR A 258 1.89 17.13 14.57
C THR A 258 0.89 18.29 14.50
N VAL A 259 -0.16 18.12 13.70
CA VAL A 259 -1.36 18.94 13.80
C VAL A 259 -2.16 18.54 15.05
N PRO A 260 -3.02 19.42 15.59
CA PRO A 260 -4.01 19.02 16.59
C PRO A 260 -4.88 17.87 16.09
N ARG A 261 -5.38 17.05 17.02
CA ARG A 261 -6.24 15.91 16.72
C ARG A 261 -7.46 16.30 15.89
N GLU A 262 -8.08 17.42 16.22
CA GLU A 262 -9.27 17.94 15.56
C GLU A 262 -9.01 18.22 14.07
N ASP A 263 -7.90 18.87 13.75
CA ASP A 263 -7.47 19.15 12.38
C ASP A 263 -7.22 17.85 11.60
N PHE A 264 -6.62 16.85 12.23
CA PHE A 264 -6.38 15.57 11.60
C PHE A 264 -7.69 14.84 11.28
N ILE A 265 -8.66 14.86 12.20
CA ILE A 265 -9.99 14.30 12.00
C ILE A 265 -10.72 14.97 10.83
N GLU A 266 -10.59 16.29 10.67
CA GLU A 266 -11.15 17.01 9.52
C GLU A 266 -10.52 16.54 8.19
N LYS A 267 -9.21 16.32 8.15
CA LYS A 267 -8.54 15.75 6.98
C LYS A 267 -8.98 14.33 6.66
N LEU A 268 -9.17 13.46 7.67
CA LEU A 268 -9.72 12.11 7.46
C LEU A 268 -11.14 12.16 6.89
N ARG A 269 -12.00 13.04 7.42
CA ARG A 269 -13.36 13.27 6.90
C ARG A 269 -13.34 13.79 5.46
N ALA A 270 -12.36 14.64 5.11
CA ALA A 270 -12.16 15.13 3.75
C ALA A 270 -11.84 13.99 2.78
N CYS A 271 -10.99 13.05 3.17
CA CYS A 271 -10.72 11.84 2.39
C CYS A 271 -12.00 10.99 2.22
N ARG A 272 -12.78 10.80 3.29
CA ARG A 272 -14.03 10.05 3.23
C ARG A 272 -15.04 10.69 2.27
N LEU A 273 -15.22 11.99 2.34
CA LEU A 273 -16.11 12.74 1.43
C LEU A 273 -15.67 12.61 -0.04
N ALA A 274 -14.36 12.56 -0.31
CA ALA A 274 -13.85 12.36 -1.66
C ALA A 274 -14.22 10.95 -2.20
N PHE A 275 -14.15 9.90 -1.39
CA PHE A 275 -14.60 8.56 -1.75
C PHE A 275 -16.10 8.51 -2.03
N GLU A 276 -16.92 9.06 -1.14
CA GLU A 276 -18.38 9.11 -1.28
C GLU A 276 -18.81 9.88 -2.54
N GLU A 277 -18.24 11.06 -2.80
CA GLU A 277 -18.56 11.87 -3.99
C GLU A 277 -18.26 11.12 -5.28
N LEU A 278 -17.19 10.32 -5.33
CA LEU A 278 -16.79 9.58 -6.51
C LEU A 278 -17.45 8.19 -6.62
N GLY A 279 -18.32 7.83 -5.70
CA GLY A 279 -19.02 6.55 -5.68
C GLY A 279 -18.06 5.37 -5.47
N VAL A 280 -17.05 5.55 -4.62
CA VAL A 280 -16.14 4.50 -4.13
C VAL A 280 -16.45 4.26 -2.66
N ASP A 281 -17.69 3.89 -2.37
CA ASP A 281 -18.27 3.81 -1.02
C ASP A 281 -17.49 2.88 -0.07
N ASP A 282 -16.87 1.83 -0.63
CA ASP A 282 -16.02 0.88 0.08
C ASP A 282 -14.56 1.37 0.27
N GLY A 283 -14.22 2.60 -0.17
CA GLY A 283 -12.88 3.16 -0.08
C GLY A 283 -12.29 3.08 1.34
N VAL A 284 -10.99 2.77 1.44
CA VAL A 284 -10.31 2.53 2.71
C VAL A 284 -9.42 3.71 3.08
N ILE A 285 -9.42 4.08 4.35
CA ILE A 285 -8.55 5.13 4.89
C ILE A 285 -7.66 4.55 5.97
N VAL A 286 -6.34 4.70 5.80
CA VAL A 286 -5.33 4.39 6.82
C VAL A 286 -4.93 5.69 7.51
N ALA A 287 -5.27 5.81 8.79
CA ALA A 287 -4.84 6.93 9.64
C ALA A 287 -3.49 6.60 10.27
N ARG A 288 -2.43 7.27 9.81
CA ARG A 288 -1.10 7.15 10.41
C ARG A 288 -0.92 8.20 11.51
N THR A 289 -0.37 7.76 12.65
CA THR A 289 0.03 8.65 13.73
C THR A 289 1.54 8.59 13.96
N ASP A 290 2.16 9.77 13.96
CA ASP A 290 3.56 9.99 14.34
C ASP A 290 3.72 10.47 15.79
N SER A 291 2.64 10.50 16.56
CA SER A 291 2.58 11.05 17.92
C SER A 291 3.50 10.34 18.90
N LEU A 292 3.91 9.08 18.63
CA LEU A 292 4.84 8.35 19.50
C LEU A 292 6.19 9.08 19.62
N GLY A 293 6.72 9.55 18.49
CA GLY A 293 8.02 10.23 18.41
C GLY A 293 7.93 11.75 18.24
N ALA A 294 6.72 12.34 18.11
CA ALA A 294 6.58 13.77 17.94
C ALA A 294 6.59 14.51 19.28
N GLY A 295 7.53 15.46 19.43
CA GLY A 295 7.64 16.31 20.60
C GLY A 295 6.93 17.66 20.50
N LEU A 296 6.40 18.00 19.31
CA LEU A 296 5.91 19.35 19.00
C LEU A 296 4.54 19.32 18.32
N THR A 297 3.75 20.38 18.54
CA THR A 297 2.53 20.64 17.77
C THR A 297 2.48 22.08 17.25
N GLN A 298 1.78 22.27 16.14
CA GLN A 298 1.73 23.56 15.44
C GLN A 298 0.89 24.61 16.16
N LYS A 299 -0.24 24.21 16.72
CA LYS A 299 -1.20 25.11 17.36
C LYS A 299 -1.95 24.40 18.49
N VAL A 300 -2.60 25.18 19.33
CA VAL A 300 -3.49 24.68 20.37
C VAL A 300 -4.92 24.96 19.95
N PRO A 301 -5.74 23.93 19.73
CA PRO A 301 -7.15 24.13 19.39
C PRO A 301 -7.91 24.66 20.63
N VAL A 302 -8.75 25.63 20.39
CA VAL A 302 -9.68 26.16 21.38
C VAL A 302 -11.09 26.18 20.83
N SER A 303 -12.05 25.90 21.69
CA SER A 303 -13.45 26.05 21.33
C SER A 303 -13.82 27.54 21.18
N MET A 304 -14.70 27.83 20.23
CA MET A 304 -15.32 29.14 20.06
C MET A 304 -16.57 29.30 20.94
N GLU A 305 -17.00 28.24 21.63
CA GLU A 305 -18.16 28.29 22.51
C GLU A 305 -17.82 29.01 23.83
N PRO A 306 -18.64 29.94 24.28
CA PRO A 306 -18.40 30.64 25.53
C PRO A 306 -18.34 29.68 26.73
N GLY A 307 -17.23 29.76 27.48
CA GLY A 307 -16.99 28.93 28.65
C GLY A 307 -16.23 27.60 28.38
N ASP A 308 -16.03 27.23 27.13
CA ASP A 308 -15.19 26.13 26.76
C ASP A 308 -13.80 26.67 26.36
N LEU A 309 -12.86 26.60 27.28
CA LEU A 309 -11.55 27.27 27.16
C LEU A 309 -10.45 26.43 26.52
N ALA A 310 -10.66 25.14 26.37
CA ALA A 310 -9.65 24.28 25.74
C ALA A 310 -10.21 22.93 25.27
N SER A 311 -9.61 22.36 24.23
CA SER A 311 -9.80 20.95 23.94
C SER A 311 -9.12 20.09 25.02
N GLU A 312 -9.56 18.82 25.15
CA GLU A 312 -8.89 17.84 26.04
C GLU A 312 -7.41 17.63 25.69
N TYR A 313 -7.00 18.02 24.50
CA TYR A 313 -5.64 17.90 23.98
C TYR A 313 -4.61 18.70 24.78
N ILE A 314 -5.05 19.79 25.46
CA ILE A 314 -4.16 20.62 26.29
C ILE A 314 -3.50 19.84 27.44
N LYS A 315 -4.12 18.77 27.93
CA LYS A 315 -3.52 17.94 29.00
C LYS A 315 -2.15 17.38 28.62
N TRP A 316 -1.87 17.28 27.32
CA TRP A 316 -0.62 16.77 26.77
C TRP A 316 0.46 17.81 26.57
N LEU A 317 0.13 19.11 26.66
CA LEU A 317 1.04 20.21 26.40
C LEU A 317 1.82 20.62 27.64
N GLU A 318 3.03 21.12 27.44
CA GLU A 318 3.74 21.90 28.46
C GLU A 318 2.98 23.20 28.70
N VAL A 319 2.68 23.51 29.96
CA VAL A 319 1.95 24.69 30.37
C VAL A 319 2.63 25.37 31.53
N GLU A 320 2.44 26.70 31.61
CA GLU A 320 2.87 27.53 32.74
C GLU A 320 1.66 27.95 33.55
N PRO A 321 1.69 27.82 34.89
CA PRO A 321 0.64 28.38 35.74
C PRO A 321 0.67 29.90 35.66
N ILE A 322 -0.52 30.52 35.61
CA ILE A 322 -0.62 31.98 35.68
C ILE A 322 -0.66 32.37 37.16
N THR A 323 0.46 32.92 37.64
CA THR A 323 0.64 33.32 39.03
C THR A 323 0.25 34.77 39.30
N ASP A 324 0.00 35.54 38.25
CA ASP A 324 -0.34 36.96 38.32
C ASP A 324 -1.73 37.15 37.67
N THR A 325 -2.51 38.03 38.27
CA THR A 325 -3.85 38.43 37.81
C THR A 325 -3.80 39.42 36.64
N SER A 326 -2.66 39.61 36.01
CA SER A 326 -2.53 40.44 34.82
C SER A 326 -3.46 39.92 33.73
N PRO A 327 -4.18 40.79 33.04
CA PRO A 327 -5.00 40.38 31.93
C PRO A 327 -4.15 39.70 30.87
N ALA A 328 -4.72 38.74 30.16
CA ALA A 328 -4.09 38.10 29.01
C ALA A 328 -3.50 39.17 28.09
N ARG A 329 -2.29 38.92 27.56
CA ARG A 329 -1.71 39.79 26.55
C ARG A 329 -2.56 39.72 25.27
N GLU A 330 -2.59 40.78 24.51
CA GLU A 330 -3.34 40.78 23.25
C GLU A 330 -2.90 39.60 22.36
N GLY A 331 -3.85 38.78 21.92
CA GLY A 331 -3.61 37.57 21.16
C GLY A 331 -3.10 36.37 21.99
N GLU A 332 -3.06 36.48 23.32
CA GLU A 332 -2.67 35.38 24.20
C GLU A 332 -3.86 34.46 24.51
N MET A 333 -3.58 33.18 24.46
CA MET A 333 -4.53 32.13 24.77
C MET A 333 -4.36 31.68 26.23
N LEU A 334 -5.41 31.82 27.01
CA LEU A 334 -5.48 31.27 28.35
C LEU A 334 -6.37 30.03 28.34
N LEU A 335 -5.94 28.99 29.03
CA LEU A 335 -6.57 27.68 29.01
C LEU A 335 -6.91 27.24 30.43
N SER A 336 -7.92 26.39 30.59
CA SER A 336 -8.23 25.76 31.88
C SER A 336 -7.77 24.31 31.89
N LEU A 337 -6.91 23.97 32.85
CA LEU A 337 -6.46 22.59 33.08
C LEU A 337 -6.76 22.22 34.54
N ASN A 338 -7.61 21.24 34.78
CA ASN A 338 -8.04 20.81 36.12
C ASN A 338 -8.59 21.94 37.00
N GLY A 339 -9.22 22.94 36.39
CA GLY A 339 -9.80 24.10 37.10
C GLY A 339 -8.81 25.25 37.35
N GLU A 340 -7.55 25.10 36.96
CA GLU A 340 -6.54 26.16 37.01
C GLU A 340 -6.38 26.81 35.64
N ILE A 341 -6.19 28.12 35.62
CA ILE A 341 -5.91 28.86 34.39
C ILE A 341 -4.41 28.75 34.11
N VAL A 342 -4.09 28.26 32.93
CA VAL A 342 -2.71 28.01 32.48
C VAL A 342 -2.47 28.65 31.12
N ARG A 343 -1.20 28.85 30.80
CA ARG A 343 -0.72 29.32 29.51
C ARG A 343 0.09 28.20 28.85
N PRO A 344 -0.18 27.83 27.58
CA PRO A 344 0.67 26.87 26.87
C PRO A 344 2.06 27.47 26.61
N VAL A 345 3.09 26.70 26.85
CA VAL A 345 4.48 27.12 26.59
C VAL A 345 4.70 27.22 25.09
N ARG A 346 4.85 28.45 24.58
CA ARG A 346 5.15 28.72 23.19
C ARG A 346 6.68 28.85 23.01
N LEU A 347 7.24 28.02 22.15
CA LEU A 347 8.67 28.03 21.84
C LEU A 347 9.04 29.23 20.94
N PRO A 348 10.34 29.62 20.85
CA PRO A 348 10.81 30.72 20.00
C PRO A 348 10.45 30.56 18.52
N ASN A 349 10.32 29.31 18.03
CA ASN A 349 9.88 28.99 16.67
C ASN A 349 8.36 29.07 16.45
N GLY A 350 7.61 29.43 17.48
CA GLY A 350 6.16 29.56 17.43
C GLY A 350 5.37 28.28 17.69
N LEU A 351 6.02 27.14 17.84
CA LEU A 351 5.41 25.84 18.14
C LEU A 351 5.16 25.65 19.63
N PHE A 352 4.44 24.59 19.98
CA PHE A 352 4.15 24.19 21.35
C PHE A 352 4.74 22.81 21.64
N ALA A 353 5.31 22.64 22.84
CA ALA A 353 5.91 21.38 23.26
C ALA A 353 4.88 20.46 23.93
N PHE A 354 4.98 19.17 23.65
CA PHE A 354 4.33 18.13 24.44
C PHE A 354 5.12 17.80 25.69
N LYS A 355 4.40 17.42 26.75
CA LYS A 355 5.01 16.84 27.95
C LYS A 355 5.77 15.56 27.60
N GLU A 356 6.91 15.37 28.25
CA GLU A 356 7.69 14.16 28.09
C GLU A 356 6.87 12.90 28.45
N ASN A 357 7.20 11.78 27.80
CA ASN A 357 6.59 10.48 28.04
C ASN A 357 5.09 10.37 27.78
N THR A 358 4.50 11.32 27.02
CA THR A 358 3.07 11.31 26.67
C THR A 358 2.78 10.65 25.31
N GLY A 359 3.80 10.33 24.51
CA GLY A 359 3.65 9.85 23.13
C GLY A 359 2.74 8.63 23.01
N ARG A 360 2.94 7.59 23.85
CA ARG A 360 2.10 6.39 23.84
C ARG A 360 0.62 6.69 24.11
N ALA A 361 0.32 7.48 25.11
CA ALA A 361 -1.07 7.81 25.45
C ALA A 361 -1.72 8.67 24.35
N ARG A 362 -0.98 9.60 23.74
CA ARG A 362 -1.44 10.38 22.58
C ARG A 362 -1.75 9.50 21.39
N VAL A 363 -0.88 8.53 21.06
CA VAL A 363 -1.13 7.55 20.00
C VAL A 363 -2.44 6.81 20.20
N VAL A 364 -2.69 6.29 21.41
CA VAL A 364 -3.93 5.56 21.71
C VAL A 364 -5.16 6.44 21.50
N GLU A 365 -5.15 7.67 22.02
CA GLU A 365 -6.26 8.60 21.84
C GLU A 365 -6.45 9.04 20.38
N ASP A 366 -5.36 9.33 19.66
CA ASP A 366 -5.41 9.72 18.24
C ASP A 366 -5.97 8.58 17.38
N CYS A 367 -5.57 7.34 17.65
CA CYS A 367 -6.08 6.16 16.97
C CYS A 367 -7.59 5.96 17.22
N ILE A 368 -8.02 6.04 18.48
CA ILE A 368 -9.45 5.93 18.84
C ILE A 368 -10.26 7.02 18.12
N ALA A 369 -9.81 8.26 18.17
CA ALA A 369 -10.49 9.38 17.54
C ALA A 369 -10.52 9.24 15.99
N SER A 370 -9.44 8.78 15.38
CA SER A 370 -9.38 8.52 13.93
C SER A 370 -10.44 7.52 13.48
N LEU A 371 -10.61 6.43 14.24
CA LEU A 371 -11.62 5.39 13.94
C LEU A 371 -13.05 5.84 14.25
N THR A 372 -13.27 6.51 15.38
CA THR A 372 -14.63 6.82 15.87
C THR A 372 -15.19 8.13 15.35
N GLN A 373 -14.35 9.08 14.99
CA GLN A 373 -14.72 10.43 14.59
C GLN A 373 -14.23 10.81 13.19
N GLY A 374 -13.07 10.28 12.77
CA GLY A 374 -12.44 10.61 11.49
C GLY A 374 -12.93 9.77 10.31
N GLY A 375 -13.55 8.64 10.55
CA GLY A 375 -13.98 7.70 9.50
C GLY A 375 -12.83 6.91 8.90
N ALA A 376 -11.71 6.76 9.62
CA ALA A 376 -10.64 5.83 9.25
C ALA A 376 -11.09 4.38 9.44
N ASP A 377 -10.50 3.48 8.65
CA ASP A 377 -10.76 2.03 8.67
C ASP A 377 -9.61 1.25 9.28
N LEU A 378 -8.40 1.70 9.02
CA LEU A 378 -7.14 1.11 9.46
C LEU A 378 -6.29 2.18 10.14
N LEU A 379 -5.42 1.72 11.00
CA LEU A 379 -4.46 2.55 11.71
C LEU A 379 -3.03 2.24 11.23
N TRP A 380 -2.13 3.21 11.35
CA TRP A 380 -0.69 2.99 11.25
C TRP A 380 -0.01 3.75 12.39
N ILE A 381 0.62 3.02 13.29
CA ILE A 381 1.42 3.60 14.37
C ILE A 381 2.89 3.57 13.93
N GLU A 382 3.50 4.73 13.75
CA GLU A 382 4.92 4.80 13.45
C GLU A 382 5.74 4.53 14.71
N THR A 383 6.53 3.45 14.71
CA THR A 383 7.35 2.99 15.84
C THR A 383 8.85 3.23 15.57
N ALA A 384 9.65 3.28 16.63
CA ALA A 384 11.10 3.44 16.53
C ALA A 384 11.83 2.10 16.34
N THR A 385 11.23 1.00 16.77
CA THR A 385 11.81 -0.35 16.71
C THR A 385 10.74 -1.38 16.36
N PRO A 386 11.11 -2.53 15.77
CA PRO A 386 10.18 -3.61 15.46
C PRO A 386 9.91 -4.48 16.70
N ASP A 387 9.07 -4.00 17.61
CA ASP A 387 8.72 -4.71 18.84
C ASP A 387 7.24 -5.10 18.82
N VAL A 388 6.99 -6.42 18.71
CA VAL A 388 5.63 -7.00 18.64
C VAL A 388 4.83 -6.72 19.91
N GLU A 389 5.46 -6.81 21.08
CA GLU A 389 4.78 -6.63 22.36
C GLU A 389 4.44 -5.16 22.63
N GLU A 390 5.30 -4.22 22.22
CA GLU A 390 5.01 -2.79 22.29
C GLU A 390 3.77 -2.45 21.47
N ILE A 391 3.72 -2.93 20.23
CA ILE A 391 2.60 -2.68 19.32
C ILE A 391 1.33 -3.34 19.84
N ALA A 392 1.40 -4.62 20.24
CA ALA A 392 0.28 -5.35 20.82
C ALA A 392 -0.28 -4.64 22.07
N GLY A 393 0.61 -4.10 22.90
CA GLY A 393 0.22 -3.33 24.08
C GLY A 393 -0.61 -2.09 23.73
N MET A 394 -0.21 -1.30 22.72
CA MET A 394 -0.98 -0.14 22.25
C MET A 394 -2.32 -0.55 21.64
N VAL A 395 -2.31 -1.58 20.78
CA VAL A 395 -3.53 -2.08 20.14
C VAL A 395 -4.54 -2.62 21.15
N ASN A 396 -4.09 -3.30 22.18
CA ASN A 396 -4.97 -3.79 23.25
C ASN A 396 -5.64 -2.64 24.01
N GLU A 397 -4.96 -1.50 24.18
CA GLU A 397 -5.57 -0.30 24.76
C GLU A 397 -6.62 0.32 23.84
N ILE A 398 -6.35 0.42 22.54
CA ILE A 398 -7.29 0.90 21.52
C ILE A 398 -8.52 -0.01 21.45
N ARG A 399 -8.32 -1.33 21.49
CA ARG A 399 -9.40 -2.33 21.39
C ARG A 399 -10.34 -2.36 22.59
N LYS A 400 -9.97 -1.78 23.71
CA LYS A 400 -10.93 -1.57 24.83
C LYS A 400 -12.08 -0.65 24.43
N VAL A 401 -11.87 0.25 23.45
CA VAL A 401 -12.87 1.20 22.95
C VAL A 401 -13.37 0.79 21.55
N VAL A 402 -12.48 0.33 20.69
CA VAL A 402 -12.80 -0.11 19.32
C VAL A 402 -12.34 -1.56 19.13
N PRO A 403 -13.16 -2.55 19.49
CA PRO A 403 -12.75 -3.97 19.58
C PRO A 403 -12.14 -4.54 18.30
N ASN A 404 -12.56 -4.07 17.12
CA ASN A 404 -12.13 -4.58 15.83
C ASN A 404 -11.05 -3.70 15.18
N ALA A 405 -10.37 -2.85 15.95
CA ALA A 405 -9.28 -2.03 15.43
C ALA A 405 -8.19 -2.89 14.78
N LYS A 406 -7.78 -2.51 13.57
CA LYS A 406 -6.76 -3.19 12.76
C LYS A 406 -5.69 -2.20 12.33
N LEU A 407 -4.50 -2.71 12.12
CA LEU A 407 -3.35 -1.92 11.72
C LEU A 407 -2.85 -2.29 10.32
N THR A 408 -2.28 -1.30 9.67
CA THR A 408 -1.23 -1.42 8.66
C THR A 408 0.10 -1.19 9.36
N TYR A 409 1.13 -1.96 9.07
CA TYR A 409 2.44 -1.83 9.71
C TYR A 409 3.57 -1.72 8.69
N ASN A 410 4.44 -0.74 8.90
CA ASN A 410 5.66 -0.57 8.11
C ASN A 410 6.79 -1.42 8.69
N ASN A 411 7.15 -2.49 7.99
CA ASN A 411 8.37 -3.24 8.24
C ASN A 411 9.55 -2.42 7.67
N SER A 412 9.87 -1.32 8.34
CA SER A 412 10.69 -0.24 7.81
C SER A 412 12.12 -0.66 7.47
N PRO A 413 12.64 -0.27 6.29
CA PRO A 413 14.07 -0.39 5.98
C PRO A 413 14.99 0.49 6.86
N SER A 414 14.42 1.45 7.59
CA SER A 414 15.16 2.26 8.56
C SER A 414 15.55 1.49 9.83
N PHE A 415 14.89 0.37 10.11
CA PHE A 415 15.28 -0.50 11.20
C PHE A 415 16.52 -1.31 10.82
N ASN A 416 17.48 -1.37 11.72
CA ASN A 416 18.50 -2.41 11.64
C ASN A 416 17.91 -3.72 12.19
N TRP A 417 17.28 -4.48 11.30
CA TRP A 417 16.56 -5.70 11.65
C TRP A 417 17.42 -6.71 12.37
N THR A 418 18.62 -7.00 11.87
CA THR A 418 19.58 -7.92 12.51
C THR A 418 19.89 -7.50 13.94
N LEU A 419 20.26 -6.23 14.13
CA LEU A 419 20.62 -5.72 15.45
C LEU A 419 19.44 -5.75 16.42
N ASN A 420 18.26 -5.29 15.98
CA ASN A 420 17.07 -5.25 16.85
C ASN A 420 16.65 -6.65 17.31
N LEU A 421 16.57 -7.60 16.39
CA LEU A 421 16.17 -8.96 16.75
C LEU A 421 17.20 -9.67 17.64
N ARG A 422 18.50 -9.49 17.36
CA ARG A 422 19.56 -10.04 18.22
C ARG A 422 19.55 -9.43 19.62
N LYS A 423 19.33 -8.13 19.77
CA LYS A 423 19.15 -7.47 21.06
C LYS A 423 17.94 -8.02 21.82
N GLN A 424 16.80 -8.18 21.15
CA GLN A 424 15.59 -8.74 21.76
C GLN A 424 15.79 -10.20 22.22
N VAL A 425 16.43 -11.04 21.40
CA VAL A 425 16.75 -12.43 21.77
C VAL A 425 17.68 -12.46 22.98
N ARG A 426 18.78 -11.70 22.92
CA ARG A 426 19.77 -11.61 24.01
C ARG A 426 19.10 -11.18 25.32
N GLN A 427 18.32 -10.09 25.28
CA GLN A 427 17.66 -9.59 26.48
C GLN A 427 16.61 -10.58 27.02
N GLY A 428 15.86 -11.23 26.14
CA GLY A 428 14.91 -12.28 26.54
C GLY A 428 15.61 -13.43 27.26
N TRP A 429 16.73 -13.92 26.72
CA TRP A 429 17.51 -14.99 27.33
C TRP A 429 18.15 -14.61 28.66
N ILE A 430 18.60 -13.34 28.82
CA ILE A 430 19.07 -12.83 30.11
C ILE A 430 17.93 -12.83 31.13
N ASN A 431 16.76 -12.32 30.76
CA ASN A 431 15.61 -12.26 31.64
C ASN A 431 15.12 -13.67 32.07
N GLU A 432 15.28 -14.66 31.19
CA GLU A 432 14.97 -16.07 31.46
C GLU A 432 16.08 -16.79 32.25
N GLY A 433 17.22 -16.15 32.49
CA GLY A 433 18.38 -16.75 33.12
C GLY A 433 19.09 -17.82 32.26
N LYS A 434 18.84 -17.83 30.94
CA LYS A 434 19.43 -18.78 29.99
C LYS A 434 20.89 -18.43 29.68
N ILE A 435 21.21 -17.16 29.69
CA ILE A 435 22.58 -16.63 29.49
C ILE A 435 22.88 -15.52 30.50
N SER A 436 24.15 -15.24 30.71
CA SER A 436 24.62 -14.06 31.45
C SER A 436 24.83 -12.86 30.54
N GLU A 437 24.99 -11.66 31.12
CA GLU A 437 25.28 -10.43 30.35
C GLU A 437 26.60 -10.49 29.60
N THR A 438 27.51 -11.37 29.99
CA THR A 438 28.86 -11.52 29.42
C THR A 438 28.95 -12.55 28.30
N ASP A 439 27.92 -13.39 28.08
CA ASP A 439 27.97 -14.47 27.10
C ASP A 439 27.92 -13.96 25.64
N TYR A 440 27.28 -12.83 25.43
CA TYR A 440 27.27 -12.11 24.16
C TYR A 440 27.52 -10.61 24.40
N PRO A 441 28.17 -9.90 23.47
CA PRO A 441 28.39 -8.46 23.61
C PRO A 441 27.05 -7.71 23.60
N ASP A 442 27.08 -6.47 24.05
CA ASP A 442 25.94 -5.56 23.95
C ASP A 442 26.10 -4.55 22.80
N GLY A 443 25.02 -3.87 22.50
CA GLY A 443 25.00 -2.77 21.54
C GLY A 443 25.31 -3.20 20.11
N ASN A 444 26.01 -2.33 19.38
CA ASN A 444 26.26 -2.49 17.94
C ASN A 444 27.22 -3.64 17.61
N ALA A 445 27.96 -4.16 18.57
CA ALA A 445 28.84 -5.31 18.36
C ALA A 445 28.06 -6.56 17.89
N LEU A 446 26.77 -6.69 18.27
CA LEU A 446 25.89 -7.77 17.80
C LEU A 446 25.62 -7.76 16.28
N MET A 447 26.03 -6.73 15.55
CA MET A 447 25.92 -6.70 14.08
C MET A 447 26.99 -7.54 13.38
N SER A 448 28.05 -7.95 14.08
CA SER A 448 29.13 -8.73 13.46
C SER A 448 28.62 -10.02 12.85
N ALA A 449 29.13 -10.34 11.64
CA ALA A 449 28.77 -11.59 10.93
C ALA A 449 29.22 -12.85 11.69
N GLU A 450 30.14 -12.72 12.65
CA GLU A 450 30.54 -13.84 13.53
C GLU A 450 29.38 -14.44 14.33
N PHE A 451 28.29 -13.67 14.53
CA PHE A 451 27.08 -14.13 15.22
C PHE A 451 26.04 -14.79 14.32
N ASP A 452 26.20 -14.75 12.97
CA ASP A 452 25.21 -15.30 12.04
C ASP A 452 24.93 -16.80 12.30
N ASP A 453 26.00 -17.57 12.51
CA ASP A 453 25.93 -19.02 12.74
C ASP A 453 25.86 -19.41 14.23
N THR A 454 25.73 -18.45 15.14
CA THR A 454 25.53 -18.74 16.58
C THR A 454 24.09 -19.12 16.88
N GLU A 455 23.82 -19.67 18.08
CA GLU A 455 22.46 -19.93 18.53
C GLU A 455 21.62 -18.65 18.57
N LEU A 456 22.21 -17.55 19.03
CA LEU A 456 21.58 -16.22 19.07
C LEU A 456 21.21 -15.74 17.67
N GLY A 457 22.12 -15.84 16.70
CA GLY A 457 21.87 -15.44 15.31
C GLY A 457 20.74 -16.24 14.67
N ARG A 458 20.79 -17.57 14.79
CA ARG A 458 19.74 -18.47 14.27
C ARG A 458 18.37 -18.22 14.89
N GLU A 459 18.28 -17.97 16.21
CA GLU A 459 17.02 -17.62 16.87
C GLU A 459 16.50 -16.26 16.40
N ALA A 460 17.39 -15.26 16.22
CA ALA A 460 17.02 -13.96 15.68
C ALA A 460 16.46 -14.08 14.24
N ASP A 461 17.09 -14.86 13.39
CA ASP A 461 16.64 -15.12 12.02
C ASP A 461 15.31 -15.89 11.99
N ALA A 462 15.12 -16.84 12.90
CA ALA A 462 13.85 -17.55 13.04
C ALA A 462 12.71 -16.62 13.49
N ARG A 463 12.98 -15.66 14.38
CA ARG A 463 12.02 -14.61 14.75
C ARG A 463 11.74 -13.66 13.58
N LEU A 464 12.77 -13.29 12.85
CA LEU A 464 12.61 -12.44 11.65
C LEU A 464 11.73 -13.12 10.60
N ALA A 465 11.95 -14.40 10.33
CA ALA A 465 11.16 -15.15 9.35
C ALA A 465 9.66 -15.23 9.71
N ARG A 466 9.30 -15.26 11.01
CA ARG A 466 7.91 -15.28 11.46
C ARG A 466 7.37 -13.91 11.88
N PHE A 467 8.15 -12.83 11.78
CA PHE A 467 7.79 -11.51 12.33
C PHE A 467 6.44 -11.01 11.83
N GLN A 468 6.19 -11.07 10.51
CA GLN A 468 4.93 -10.64 9.93
C GLN A 468 3.73 -11.47 10.39
N HIS A 469 3.91 -12.77 10.55
CA HIS A 469 2.89 -13.65 11.14
C HIS A 469 2.63 -13.27 12.61
N ASP A 470 3.69 -13.10 13.40
CA ASP A 470 3.56 -12.78 14.82
C ASP A 470 2.88 -11.43 15.06
N ILE A 471 3.26 -10.39 14.32
CA ILE A 471 2.63 -9.07 14.46
C ILE A 471 1.18 -9.05 13.96
N SER A 472 0.86 -9.87 12.95
CA SER A 472 -0.50 -9.98 12.45
C SER A 472 -1.42 -10.74 13.41
N THR A 473 -0.97 -11.85 13.97
CA THR A 473 -1.79 -12.68 14.85
C THR A 473 -1.87 -12.15 16.29
N LYS A 474 -0.82 -11.48 16.79
CA LYS A 474 -0.74 -11.01 18.19
C LYS A 474 -1.07 -9.53 18.33
N ALA A 475 -0.71 -8.68 17.36
CA ALA A 475 -0.82 -7.23 17.46
C ALA A 475 -1.88 -6.63 16.52
N GLY A 476 -2.69 -7.43 15.84
CA GLY A 476 -3.81 -6.95 15.04
C GLY A 476 -3.41 -6.26 13.73
N VAL A 477 -2.25 -6.60 13.18
CA VAL A 477 -1.79 -6.05 11.90
C VAL A 477 -2.43 -6.82 10.74
N PHE A 478 -3.40 -6.21 10.10
CA PHE A 478 -4.06 -6.72 8.90
C PHE A 478 -3.14 -6.66 7.68
N HIS A 479 -2.37 -5.59 7.53
CA HIS A 479 -1.54 -5.37 6.35
C HIS A 479 -0.08 -5.07 6.72
N ASN A 480 0.83 -5.87 6.19
CA ASN A 480 2.27 -5.70 6.33
C ASN A 480 2.87 -5.09 5.05
N LEU A 481 3.63 -4.01 5.17
CA LEU A 481 4.30 -3.39 4.04
C LEU A 481 5.79 -3.13 4.32
N ILE A 482 6.57 -2.99 3.24
CA ILE A 482 7.92 -2.44 3.26
C ILE A 482 7.91 -1.21 2.37
N THR A 483 8.32 -0.06 2.88
CA THR A 483 8.19 1.23 2.16
C THR A 483 9.16 1.39 1.00
N LEU A 484 10.42 0.95 1.12
CA LEU A 484 11.52 1.25 0.20
C LEU A 484 12.23 0.02 -0.41
N PRO A 485 11.59 -1.15 -0.58
CA PRO A 485 12.33 -2.36 -0.97
C PRO A 485 12.91 -2.25 -2.38
N THR A 486 12.19 -1.62 -3.31
CA THR A 486 12.62 -1.48 -4.71
C THR A 486 13.75 -0.47 -4.87
N PHE A 487 13.83 0.55 -4.02
CA PHE A 487 14.98 1.44 -3.95
C PHE A 487 16.26 0.67 -3.59
N HIS A 488 16.25 -0.08 -2.50
CA HIS A 488 17.40 -0.86 -2.04
C HIS A 488 17.75 -2.00 -3.01
N LEU A 489 16.75 -2.66 -3.58
CA LEU A 489 16.96 -3.70 -4.59
C LEU A 489 17.67 -3.13 -5.82
N THR A 490 17.21 -1.97 -6.33
CA THR A 490 17.81 -1.30 -7.49
C THR A 490 19.24 -0.84 -7.18
N ALA A 491 19.47 -0.21 -6.03
CA ALA A 491 20.80 0.23 -5.61
C ALA A 491 21.78 -0.96 -5.53
N LYS A 492 21.41 -2.03 -4.80
CA LYS A 492 22.23 -3.24 -4.68
C LYS A 492 22.47 -3.90 -6.04
N GLY A 493 21.42 -4.09 -6.84
CA GLY A 493 21.54 -4.76 -8.13
C GLY A 493 22.40 -3.98 -9.13
N MET A 494 22.28 -2.65 -9.14
CA MET A 494 23.12 -1.79 -10.00
C MET A 494 24.58 -1.77 -9.53
N ASP A 495 24.85 -1.76 -8.22
CA ASP A 495 26.21 -1.86 -7.70
C ASP A 495 26.84 -3.18 -8.09
N GLU A 496 26.17 -4.30 -7.85
CA GLU A 496 26.66 -5.66 -8.17
C GLU A 496 26.96 -5.83 -9.66
N LEU A 497 26.02 -5.43 -10.51
CA LEU A 497 26.18 -5.50 -11.96
C LEU A 497 27.31 -4.59 -12.44
N SER A 498 27.38 -3.35 -11.95
CA SER A 498 28.41 -2.38 -12.39
C SER A 498 29.80 -2.83 -11.98
N ASN A 499 29.98 -3.29 -10.75
CA ASN A 499 31.28 -3.78 -10.26
C ASN A 499 31.80 -4.94 -11.11
N GLY A 500 30.96 -5.89 -11.47
CA GLY A 500 31.37 -7.00 -12.34
C GLY A 500 31.57 -6.57 -13.78
N TYR A 501 30.63 -5.79 -14.36
CA TYR A 501 30.65 -5.42 -15.78
C TYR A 501 31.82 -4.50 -16.15
N PHE A 502 32.12 -3.51 -15.33
CA PHE A 502 33.27 -2.61 -15.52
C PHE A 502 34.57 -3.18 -14.93
N GLY A 503 34.49 -4.28 -14.17
CA GLY A 503 35.62 -5.05 -13.67
C GLY A 503 36.12 -6.12 -14.66
N GLU A 504 36.60 -7.25 -14.14
CA GLU A 504 37.18 -8.33 -14.93
C GLU A 504 36.12 -9.26 -15.54
N ASP A 505 34.94 -9.40 -14.93
CA ASP A 505 33.87 -10.32 -15.37
C ASP A 505 33.14 -9.84 -16.62
N ARG A 506 33.05 -8.52 -16.86
CA ARG A 506 32.45 -7.93 -18.09
C ARG A 506 31.07 -8.52 -18.39
N MET A 507 30.89 -9.10 -19.60
CA MET A 507 29.62 -9.73 -19.99
C MET A 507 29.22 -10.91 -19.11
N LEU A 508 30.18 -11.59 -18.48
CA LEU A 508 29.87 -12.69 -17.56
C LEU A 508 29.11 -12.19 -16.31
N ALA A 509 29.38 -10.98 -15.85
CA ALA A 509 28.62 -10.36 -14.76
C ALA A 509 27.12 -10.27 -15.11
N TYR A 510 26.79 -9.69 -16.28
CA TYR A 510 25.39 -9.63 -16.74
C TYR A 510 24.76 -11.02 -16.90
N VAL A 511 25.44 -11.91 -17.61
CA VAL A 511 24.90 -13.25 -17.90
C VAL A 511 24.75 -14.07 -16.62
N GLY A 512 25.72 -13.97 -15.71
CA GLY A 512 25.76 -14.77 -14.46
C GLY A 512 24.72 -14.29 -13.44
N THR A 513 24.66 -13.00 -13.19
CA THR A 513 23.82 -12.43 -12.11
C THR A 513 22.39 -12.11 -12.55
N ILE A 514 22.17 -11.88 -13.84
CA ILE A 514 20.84 -11.49 -14.36
C ILE A 514 20.26 -12.59 -15.24
N GLN A 515 20.77 -12.77 -16.46
CA GLN A 515 20.12 -13.61 -17.47
C GLN A 515 19.92 -15.07 -17.03
N ARG A 516 20.95 -15.69 -16.45
CA ARG A 516 20.86 -17.08 -15.96
C ARG A 516 19.88 -17.21 -14.79
N GLU A 517 19.80 -16.20 -13.92
CA GLU A 517 18.85 -16.20 -12.80
C GLU A 517 17.41 -15.98 -13.29
N GLU A 518 17.20 -15.11 -14.27
CA GLU A 518 15.89 -14.95 -14.91
C GLU A 518 15.39 -16.26 -15.50
N ILE A 519 16.25 -16.98 -16.24
CA ILE A 519 15.92 -18.29 -16.81
C ILE A 519 15.59 -19.30 -15.69
N ARG A 520 16.47 -19.45 -14.68
CA ARG A 520 16.28 -20.42 -13.59
C ARG A 520 15.01 -20.20 -12.80
N ARG A 521 14.63 -18.95 -12.61
CA ARG A 521 13.46 -18.57 -11.82
C ARG A 521 12.19 -18.43 -12.67
N GLY A 522 12.27 -18.58 -13.98
CA GLY A 522 11.16 -18.36 -14.90
C GLY A 522 10.64 -16.91 -14.86
N ILE A 523 11.55 -15.93 -14.75
CA ILE A 523 11.19 -14.51 -14.79
C ILE A 523 10.90 -14.12 -16.23
N SER A 524 9.71 -13.61 -16.50
CA SER A 524 9.23 -13.28 -17.84
C SER A 524 10.07 -12.23 -18.56
N ALA A 525 10.73 -11.34 -17.82
CA ALA A 525 11.56 -10.27 -18.35
C ALA A 525 12.74 -10.77 -19.22
N VAL A 526 13.18 -12.02 -19.08
CA VAL A 526 14.17 -12.63 -20.00
C VAL A 526 13.71 -12.56 -21.46
N LYS A 527 12.40 -12.61 -21.71
CA LYS A 527 11.75 -12.41 -23.01
C LYS A 527 11.25 -10.96 -23.15
N HIS A 528 12.15 -10.00 -23.01
CA HIS A 528 11.81 -8.58 -22.86
C HIS A 528 10.94 -8.01 -24.01
N GLN A 529 11.02 -8.53 -25.24
CA GLN A 529 10.15 -8.10 -26.34
C GLN A 529 8.70 -8.55 -26.11
N HIS A 530 8.50 -9.78 -25.67
CA HIS A 530 7.19 -10.30 -25.28
C HIS A 530 6.66 -9.56 -24.04
N GLU A 531 7.55 -9.33 -23.06
CA GLU A 531 7.24 -8.61 -21.81
C GLU A 531 6.63 -7.24 -22.04
N VAL A 532 7.11 -6.51 -23.05
CA VAL A 532 6.59 -5.17 -23.42
C VAL A 532 5.51 -5.22 -24.50
N GLY A 533 4.97 -6.40 -24.83
CA GLY A 533 3.80 -6.56 -25.69
C GLY A 533 4.09 -6.50 -27.19
N SER A 534 5.27 -6.89 -27.68
CA SER A 534 5.53 -6.97 -29.14
C SER A 534 4.53 -7.88 -29.85
N ASP A 535 4.21 -9.02 -29.23
CA ASP A 535 3.25 -9.99 -29.74
C ASP A 535 1.80 -9.46 -29.75
N LEU A 536 1.45 -8.66 -28.74
CA LEU A 536 0.17 -7.99 -28.67
C LEU A 536 -0.02 -7.03 -29.84
N GLY A 537 1.05 -6.25 -30.15
CA GLY A 537 1.06 -5.36 -31.31
C GLY A 537 0.95 -6.12 -32.63
N ASP A 538 1.59 -7.27 -32.77
CA ASP A 538 1.51 -8.10 -33.98
C ASP A 538 0.11 -8.71 -34.14
N THR A 539 -0.50 -9.21 -33.06
CA THR A 539 -1.88 -9.72 -33.06
C THR A 539 -2.87 -8.62 -33.49
N PHE A 540 -2.74 -7.40 -32.98
CA PHE A 540 -3.60 -6.28 -33.41
C PHE A 540 -3.44 -5.96 -34.90
N LYS A 541 -2.21 -5.96 -35.44
CA LYS A 541 -1.96 -5.74 -36.86
C LYS A 541 -2.61 -6.82 -37.73
N GLU A 542 -2.58 -8.10 -37.27
CA GLU A 542 -3.28 -9.20 -37.94
C GLU A 542 -4.79 -9.01 -37.96
N MET A 543 -5.41 -8.63 -36.86
CA MET A 543 -6.86 -8.36 -36.78
C MET A 543 -7.33 -7.31 -37.82
N VAL A 544 -6.50 -6.30 -38.09
CA VAL A 544 -6.87 -5.20 -39.00
C VAL A 544 -6.30 -5.35 -40.42
N GLY A 545 -5.20 -6.05 -40.60
CA GLY A 545 -4.47 -6.17 -41.86
C GLY A 545 -4.47 -7.56 -42.49
N GLY A 546 -4.89 -8.57 -41.73
CA GLY A 546 -4.87 -9.97 -42.15
C GLY A 546 -3.43 -10.40 -42.56
N ASP A 547 -3.33 -11.20 -43.59
CA ASP A 547 -2.05 -11.72 -44.12
C ASP A 547 -1.07 -10.65 -44.59
N ARG A 548 -1.50 -9.42 -44.76
CA ARG A 548 -0.64 -8.28 -45.13
C ARG A 548 0.03 -7.61 -43.92
N ALA A 549 -0.26 -8.04 -42.71
CA ALA A 549 0.29 -7.46 -41.50
C ALA A 549 1.80 -7.61 -41.46
N LEU A 550 2.51 -6.50 -41.21
CA LEU A 550 3.96 -6.53 -41.00
C LEU A 550 4.23 -6.86 -39.53
N LYS A 551 4.66 -8.09 -39.26
CA LYS A 551 4.97 -8.57 -37.92
C LYS A 551 6.38 -8.16 -37.50
N ALA A 552 6.54 -7.82 -36.21
CA ALA A 552 7.83 -7.50 -35.63
C ALA A 552 8.65 -8.77 -35.31
N GLY A 553 7.96 -9.88 -35.00
CA GLY A 553 8.55 -11.14 -34.62
C GLY A 553 8.65 -12.16 -35.77
N GLY A 554 9.81 -12.78 -35.92
CA GLY A 554 9.99 -13.92 -36.81
C GLY A 554 10.84 -15.01 -36.15
N ALA A 555 10.61 -16.29 -36.53
CA ALA A 555 11.27 -17.46 -35.95
C ALA A 555 12.81 -17.45 -36.06
N LYS A 556 13.36 -16.58 -36.89
CA LYS A 556 14.82 -16.45 -37.10
C LYS A 556 15.49 -15.35 -36.29
N ASN A 557 14.72 -14.54 -35.56
CA ASN A 557 15.25 -13.46 -34.72
C ASN A 557 15.43 -13.91 -33.25
N THR A 558 15.75 -12.98 -32.38
CA THR A 558 16.03 -13.26 -30.95
C THR A 558 14.80 -13.66 -30.11
N MET A 559 13.57 -13.57 -30.62
CA MET A 559 12.37 -13.86 -29.84
C MET A 559 12.31 -15.29 -29.31
N ASN A 560 12.75 -16.27 -30.11
CA ASN A 560 12.61 -17.68 -29.76
C ASN A 560 13.86 -18.29 -29.09
N GLN A 561 14.89 -17.47 -28.78
CA GLN A 561 16.12 -17.98 -28.17
C GLN A 561 15.96 -18.54 -26.76
N PHE A 562 14.84 -18.19 -26.08
CA PHE A 562 14.54 -18.63 -24.71
C PHE A 562 13.33 -19.58 -24.64
N ASP A 563 12.82 -20.07 -25.77
CA ASP A 563 11.63 -20.94 -25.80
C ASP A 563 11.93 -22.40 -25.40
N ALA A 564 13.19 -22.80 -25.38
CA ALA A 564 13.62 -24.13 -24.97
C ALA A 564 14.17 -24.21 -23.54
N ALA A 565 14.01 -23.15 -22.75
CA ALA A 565 14.55 -23.05 -21.39
C ALA A 565 13.50 -23.39 -20.33
#